data_7e44309d1fde5be280f9b80207a8b052
#
_entry.id   7e44309d1fde5be280f9b80207a8b052
#
_cell.length_a   1.000
_cell.length_b   1.000
_cell.length_c   1.000
_cell.angle_alpha   90.00
_cell.angle_beta   90.00
_cell.angle_gamma   90.00
#
_symmetry.space_group_name_H-M   'P 1'
#
loop_
_entity.id
_entity.type
_entity.pdbx_description
1 polymer ?
#
loop_
_entity_poly.entity_id
_entity_poly.type
_entity_poly.pdbx_seq_one_letter_code
_entity_poly.pdbx_strand_id
1 'polypeptide(L)'
;MAEKNENTERNEKEEKFQAKLKELLALAKKKKNVLEYQEISDFFQDMELNAEQFEKILDFLETSNIDVLRITDNDDDTVDDEILLDDEEEVEVEKIDLSVPDGVSIEDPVRMYLKEIGKVPLLSAEEEIELAKRMELGDQEAKKRLAEANLRLVVSIAKRYVGRGMLFLDLIQEGNLGLIKAVEKFDYRKGYKFSTYATWWIRQAITRAIADQARTIRIPVHMVETINKLIRVSRQLLQELGREPTPEEIAKEMDMPVERVREILKISQEPVSLETPIGEEEDSHLGDFIQDDNVPVPADAAAFTLLKEQLEEVLGTLTEREQKVLTLRFGLEDGRARTLEELSLIHISEPTRRSYIS
;
A
#
# COMPACT_ATOMS: atom_id res chain seq x y z
N MET A 1 21.61 -46.62 -37.06
CA MET A 1 22.50 -45.45 -37.18
C MET A 1 21.81 -44.13 -36.81
N ALA A 2 20.49 -44.08 -36.81
CA ALA A 2 19.75 -42.87 -36.38
C ALA A 2 19.78 -42.60 -34.87
N GLU A 3 19.65 -43.62 -34.04
CA GLU A 3 19.65 -43.48 -32.58
C GLU A 3 21.01 -43.07 -31.96
N LYS A 4 22.13 -43.26 -32.66
CA LYS A 4 23.44 -42.77 -32.18
C LYS A 4 23.65 -41.30 -32.43
N ASN A 5 23.02 -40.70 -33.45
CA ASN A 5 23.13 -39.27 -33.75
C ASN A 5 22.26 -38.40 -32.78
N GLU A 6 21.07 -38.87 -32.43
CA GLU A 6 20.20 -38.16 -31.48
C GLU A 6 20.79 -38.10 -30.06
N ASN A 7 21.47 -39.14 -29.60
CA ASN A 7 22.13 -39.11 -28.29
C ASN A 7 23.39 -38.22 -28.26
N THR A 8 24.06 -38.09 -29.39
CA THR A 8 25.24 -37.20 -29.48
C THR A 8 24.83 -35.73 -29.49
N GLU A 9 23.77 -35.40 -30.21
CA GLU A 9 23.21 -34.02 -30.24
C GLU A 9 22.57 -33.60 -28.89
N ARG A 10 21.96 -34.55 -28.15
CA ARG A 10 21.48 -34.29 -26.79
C ARG A 10 22.62 -34.01 -25.81
N ASN A 11 23.68 -34.80 -25.82
CA ASN A 11 24.84 -34.56 -24.97
C ASN A 11 25.57 -33.25 -25.27
N GLU A 12 25.68 -32.85 -26.53
CA GLU A 12 26.29 -31.57 -26.91
C GLU A 12 25.42 -30.35 -26.47
N LYS A 13 24.09 -30.49 -26.47
CA LYS A 13 23.18 -29.47 -25.97
C LYS A 13 23.24 -29.37 -24.44
N GLU A 14 23.34 -30.48 -23.75
CA GLU A 14 23.49 -30.49 -22.27
C GLU A 14 24.85 -29.93 -21.83
N GLU A 15 25.93 -30.22 -22.52
CA GLU A 15 27.26 -29.66 -22.22
C GLU A 15 27.28 -28.12 -22.45
N LYS A 16 26.68 -27.62 -23.52
CA LYS A 16 26.53 -26.18 -23.78
C LYS A 16 25.65 -25.48 -22.72
N PHE A 17 24.60 -26.15 -22.27
CA PHE A 17 23.72 -25.64 -21.23
C PHE A 17 24.46 -25.53 -19.88
N GLN A 18 25.23 -26.55 -19.48
CA GLN A 18 26.02 -26.52 -18.26
C GLN A 18 27.17 -25.49 -18.32
N ALA A 19 27.76 -25.28 -19.48
CA ALA A 19 28.79 -24.23 -19.67
C ALA A 19 28.19 -22.82 -19.47
N LYS A 20 27.04 -22.52 -20.10
CA LYS A 20 26.32 -21.26 -19.93
C LYS A 20 25.84 -21.03 -18.49
N LEU A 21 25.41 -22.08 -17.78
CA LEU A 21 25.02 -22.01 -16.38
C LEU A 21 26.20 -21.60 -15.46
N LYS A 22 27.42 -22.13 -15.75
CA LYS A 22 28.63 -21.74 -15.02
C LYS A 22 29.06 -20.30 -15.31
N GLU A 23 28.87 -19.81 -16.53
CA GLU A 23 29.11 -18.43 -16.90
C GLU A 23 28.13 -17.48 -16.21
N LEU A 24 26.83 -17.86 -16.13
CA LEU A 24 25.83 -17.11 -15.39
C LEU A 24 26.14 -17.00 -13.90
N LEU A 25 26.59 -18.09 -13.27
CA LEU A 25 27.06 -18.07 -11.88
C LEU A 25 28.28 -17.17 -11.67
N ALA A 26 29.19 -17.09 -12.65
CA ALA A 26 30.34 -16.20 -12.59
C ALA A 26 29.92 -14.71 -12.73
N LEU A 27 28.89 -14.43 -13.53
CA LEU A 27 28.25 -13.12 -13.67
C LEU A 27 27.54 -12.71 -12.37
N ALA A 28 26.76 -13.61 -11.78
CA ALA A 28 26.06 -13.40 -10.51
C ALA A 28 27.03 -13.02 -9.39
N LYS A 29 28.16 -13.74 -9.26
CA LYS A 29 29.21 -13.44 -8.28
C LYS A 29 29.84 -12.06 -8.49
N LYS A 30 29.96 -11.57 -9.72
CA LYS A 30 30.44 -10.20 -10.02
C LYS A 30 29.43 -9.13 -9.63
N LYS A 31 28.12 -9.44 -9.67
CA LYS A 31 27.00 -8.55 -9.34
C LYS A 31 26.46 -8.70 -7.91
N LYS A 32 27.27 -9.21 -6.98
CA LYS A 32 26.89 -9.40 -5.56
C LYS A 32 25.72 -10.35 -5.35
N ASN A 33 25.60 -11.40 -6.14
CA ASN A 33 24.56 -12.43 -6.12
C ASN A 33 23.14 -11.93 -6.46
N VAL A 34 23.01 -10.83 -7.20
CA VAL A 34 21.74 -10.32 -7.70
C VAL A 34 21.75 -10.32 -9.21
N LEU A 35 20.75 -10.96 -9.85
CA LEU A 35 20.57 -10.98 -11.30
C LEU A 35 19.16 -10.50 -11.66
N GLU A 36 19.02 -9.78 -12.78
CA GLU A 36 17.73 -9.38 -13.31
C GLU A 36 17.12 -10.47 -14.17
N TYR A 37 15.81 -10.67 -14.08
CA TYR A 37 15.08 -11.66 -14.89
C TYR A 37 15.29 -11.48 -16.40
N GLN A 38 15.35 -10.22 -16.85
CA GLN A 38 15.61 -9.88 -18.26
C GLN A 38 17.02 -10.31 -18.68
N GLU A 39 18.02 -10.11 -17.84
CA GLU A 39 19.39 -10.55 -18.11
C GLU A 39 19.52 -12.06 -18.23
N ILE A 40 18.75 -12.81 -17.41
CA ILE A 40 18.70 -14.27 -17.50
C ILE A 40 18.03 -14.69 -18.82
N SER A 41 16.93 -14.06 -19.18
CA SER A 41 16.22 -14.30 -20.43
C SER A 41 17.09 -14.00 -21.66
N ASP A 42 17.76 -12.85 -21.67
CA ASP A 42 18.65 -12.42 -22.76
C ASP A 42 19.88 -13.32 -22.87
N PHE A 43 20.42 -13.81 -21.75
CA PHE A 43 21.58 -14.70 -21.73
C PHE A 43 21.30 -16.06 -22.36
N PHE A 44 20.05 -16.50 -22.30
CA PHE A 44 19.60 -17.76 -22.89
C PHE A 44 18.80 -17.60 -24.20
N GLN A 45 18.69 -16.38 -24.74
CA GLN A 45 17.92 -16.10 -25.95
C GLN A 45 18.35 -16.93 -27.18
N ASP A 46 19.63 -17.33 -27.24
CA ASP A 46 20.19 -18.20 -28.30
C ASP A 46 19.79 -19.69 -28.17
N MET A 47 19.16 -20.06 -27.05
CA MET A 47 18.71 -21.43 -26.82
C MET A 47 17.18 -21.36 -26.63
N GLU A 48 16.43 -22.02 -27.54
CA GLU A 48 14.97 -22.17 -27.39
C GLU A 48 14.68 -23.04 -26.14
N LEU A 49 14.62 -22.39 -24.97
CA LEU A 49 14.33 -23.05 -23.70
C LEU A 49 12.83 -23.29 -23.56
N ASN A 50 12.44 -24.51 -23.19
CA ASN A 50 11.09 -24.79 -22.72
C ASN A 50 10.86 -24.21 -21.32
N ALA A 51 9.60 -23.87 -20.99
CA ALA A 51 9.22 -23.31 -19.68
C ALA A 51 9.75 -24.15 -18.51
N GLU A 52 9.71 -25.48 -18.59
CA GLU A 52 10.26 -26.42 -17.58
C GLU A 52 11.79 -26.33 -17.40
N GLN A 53 12.51 -25.95 -18.44
CA GLN A 53 13.98 -25.81 -18.37
C GLN A 53 14.35 -24.45 -17.76
N PHE A 54 13.55 -23.43 -18.01
CA PHE A 54 13.73 -22.12 -17.42
C PHE A 54 13.43 -22.14 -15.91
N GLU A 55 12.39 -22.85 -15.50
CA GLU A 55 12.05 -23.07 -14.10
C GLU A 55 13.17 -23.78 -13.34
N LYS A 56 13.79 -24.82 -13.93
CA LYS A 56 14.97 -25.48 -13.36
C LYS A 56 16.20 -24.57 -13.23
N ILE A 57 16.34 -23.57 -14.10
CA ILE A 57 17.39 -22.55 -13.97
C ILE A 57 17.12 -21.67 -12.77
N LEU A 58 15.87 -21.23 -12.58
CA LEU A 58 15.47 -20.40 -11.44
C LEU A 58 15.67 -21.16 -10.13
N ASP A 59 15.20 -22.40 -10.03
CA ASP A 59 15.42 -23.28 -8.86
C ASP A 59 16.91 -23.47 -8.55
N PHE A 60 17.75 -23.61 -9.59
CA PHE A 60 19.18 -23.77 -9.41
C PHE A 60 19.86 -22.48 -8.93
N LEU A 61 19.41 -21.31 -9.39
CA LEU A 61 19.90 -20.01 -8.94
C LEU A 61 19.49 -19.76 -7.49
N GLU A 62 18.26 -20.10 -7.12
CA GLU A 62 17.75 -19.99 -5.76
C GLU A 62 18.50 -20.91 -4.79
N THR A 63 18.73 -22.18 -5.17
CA THR A 63 19.57 -23.13 -4.41
C THR A 63 21.01 -22.65 -4.25
N SER A 64 21.48 -21.79 -5.16
CA SER A 64 22.83 -21.18 -5.16
C SER A 64 22.90 -19.85 -4.40
N ASN A 65 21.85 -19.42 -3.69
CA ASN A 65 21.73 -18.16 -2.98
C ASN A 65 21.95 -16.92 -3.89
N ILE A 66 21.36 -16.95 -5.07
CA ILE A 66 21.38 -15.85 -6.04
C ILE A 66 19.95 -15.30 -6.14
N ASP A 67 19.77 -14.05 -5.75
CA ASP A 67 18.47 -13.36 -5.84
C ASP A 67 18.19 -12.93 -7.28
N VAL A 68 17.06 -13.35 -7.81
CA VAL A 68 16.60 -12.97 -9.15
C VAL A 68 15.57 -11.84 -9.03
N LEU A 69 15.96 -10.61 -9.42
CA LEU A 69 15.07 -9.47 -9.46
C LEU A 69 14.25 -9.48 -10.75
N ARG A 70 12.93 -9.50 -10.64
CA ARG A 70 12.02 -9.28 -11.77
C ARG A 70 11.78 -7.78 -11.92
N ILE A 71 12.59 -7.10 -12.73
CA ILE A 71 12.30 -5.72 -13.12
C ILE A 71 11.31 -5.78 -14.28
N THR A 72 10.07 -5.44 -14.00
CA THR A 72 9.11 -5.05 -15.04
C THR A 72 9.25 -3.55 -15.24
N ASP A 73 9.66 -3.14 -16.45
CA ASP A 73 9.74 -1.74 -16.84
C ASP A 73 8.40 -1.02 -16.60
N ASN A 74 8.53 0.17 -15.97
CA ASN A 74 7.52 1.23 -15.81
C ASN A 74 6.39 0.98 -14.80
N ASP A 75 6.57 1.63 -13.77
CA ASP A 75 5.77 2.33 -12.75
C ASP A 75 6.09 1.84 -11.34
N ASP A 76 6.70 2.72 -10.63
CA ASP A 76 6.91 3.00 -9.21
C ASP A 76 5.83 2.42 -8.27
N ASP A 77 5.67 1.09 -8.20
CA ASP A 77 4.74 0.42 -7.27
C ASP A 77 5.06 -1.09 -7.06
N THR A 78 6.34 -1.44 -6.88
CA THR A 78 6.67 -2.79 -6.39
C THR A 78 6.51 -2.84 -4.87
N VAL A 79 5.29 -3.12 -4.45
CA VAL A 79 5.05 -3.66 -3.11
C VAL A 79 5.68 -5.05 -3.09
N ASP A 80 6.68 -5.24 -2.25
CA ASP A 80 7.35 -6.54 -2.06
C ASP A 80 6.32 -7.66 -1.86
N ASP A 81 6.27 -8.58 -2.81
CA ASP A 81 5.35 -9.74 -2.83
C ASP A 81 5.58 -10.72 -1.66
N GLU A 82 6.66 -10.55 -0.89
CA GLU A 82 6.99 -11.38 0.27
C GLU A 82 6.00 -11.31 1.43
N ILE A 83 5.10 -10.29 1.45
CA ILE A 83 4.14 -10.13 2.55
C ILE A 83 3.01 -11.17 2.52
N LEU A 84 2.86 -11.92 1.42
CA LEU A 84 1.68 -12.73 1.12
C LEU A 84 1.95 -14.19 0.74
N LEU A 85 3.19 -14.67 0.89
CA LEU A 85 3.59 -16.03 0.47
C LEU A 85 3.22 -17.14 1.47
N ASP A 86 2.13 -17.00 2.21
CA ASP A 86 1.56 -18.11 2.98
C ASP A 86 0.26 -18.60 2.34
N ASP A 87 0.29 -19.35 1.29
CA ASP A 87 -0.76 -20.07 0.56
C ASP A 87 -0.82 -19.73 -0.93
N GLU A 88 0.11 -20.28 -1.70
CA GLU A 88 -0.06 -20.55 -3.14
C GLU A 88 -1.04 -21.73 -3.37
N GLU A 89 -2.24 -21.68 -2.80
CA GLU A 89 -3.30 -22.57 -3.24
C GLU A 89 -3.90 -22.01 -4.54
N GLU A 90 -3.79 -22.78 -5.64
CA GLU A 90 -4.57 -22.52 -6.86
C GLU A 90 -6.05 -22.42 -6.48
N VAL A 91 -6.62 -21.22 -6.64
CA VAL A 91 -8.04 -21.01 -6.36
C VAL A 91 -8.84 -21.67 -7.47
N GLU A 92 -9.35 -22.90 -7.21
CA GLU A 92 -10.30 -23.56 -8.10
C GLU A 92 -11.63 -22.76 -8.12
N VAL A 93 -11.84 -21.99 -9.19
CA VAL A 93 -13.01 -21.10 -9.34
C VAL A 93 -14.33 -21.88 -9.27
N GLU A 94 -14.32 -23.17 -9.60
CA GLU A 94 -15.51 -24.03 -9.57
C GLU A 94 -15.99 -24.37 -8.15
N LYS A 95 -15.09 -24.37 -7.16
CA LYS A 95 -15.36 -24.74 -5.76
C LYS A 95 -15.43 -23.55 -4.80
N ILE A 96 -15.55 -22.33 -5.32
CA ILE A 96 -15.59 -21.12 -4.48
C ILE A 96 -16.84 -21.13 -3.60
N ASP A 97 -16.59 -21.20 -2.28
CA ASP A 97 -17.62 -21.00 -1.27
C ASP A 97 -18.00 -19.53 -1.14
N LEU A 98 -19.21 -19.19 -1.53
CA LEU A 98 -19.81 -17.85 -1.42
C LEU A 98 -20.47 -17.60 -0.06
N SER A 99 -20.25 -18.46 0.95
CA SER A 99 -20.74 -18.21 2.29
C SER A 99 -20.06 -16.96 2.90
N VAL A 100 -20.79 -16.24 3.74
CA VAL A 100 -20.25 -15.07 4.47
C VAL A 100 -19.20 -15.56 5.46
N PRO A 101 -18.02 -14.92 5.55
CA PRO A 101 -17.00 -15.29 6.52
C PRO A 101 -17.49 -15.18 7.96
N ASP A 102 -16.95 -16.02 8.87
CA ASP A 102 -17.20 -15.90 10.30
C ASP A 102 -16.71 -14.54 10.81
N GLY A 103 -17.53 -13.87 11.62
CA GLY A 103 -17.21 -12.54 12.17
C GLY A 103 -17.66 -11.35 11.31
N VAL A 104 -18.21 -11.56 10.13
CA VAL A 104 -18.88 -10.51 9.36
C VAL A 104 -20.37 -10.55 9.69
N SER A 105 -20.95 -9.43 10.15
CA SER A 105 -22.39 -9.34 10.34
C SER A 105 -23.07 -9.56 8.97
N ILE A 106 -24.08 -10.44 8.95
CA ILE A 106 -24.86 -10.74 7.75
C ILE A 106 -25.79 -9.55 7.49
N GLU A 107 -25.23 -8.46 7.02
CA GLU A 107 -26.01 -7.32 6.55
C GLU A 107 -26.67 -7.67 5.22
N ASP A 108 -27.90 -7.22 5.03
CA ASP A 108 -28.65 -7.42 3.79
C ASP A 108 -27.87 -7.05 2.51
N PRO A 109 -27.01 -5.97 2.48
CA PRO A 109 -26.24 -5.60 1.30
C PRO A 109 -25.22 -6.64 0.85
N VAL A 110 -24.50 -7.29 1.79
CA VAL A 110 -23.52 -8.34 1.47
C VAL A 110 -24.21 -9.53 0.82
N ARG A 111 -25.26 -10.00 1.43
CA ARG A 111 -26.03 -11.14 0.95
C ARG A 111 -26.67 -10.88 -0.41
N MET A 112 -27.18 -9.66 -0.60
CA MET A 112 -27.76 -9.24 -1.88
C MET A 112 -26.70 -9.25 -2.99
N TYR A 113 -25.51 -8.70 -2.73
CA TYR A 113 -24.39 -8.70 -3.68
C TYR A 113 -23.96 -10.12 -4.05
N LEU A 114 -23.74 -11.00 -3.06
CA LEU A 114 -23.34 -12.39 -3.30
C LEU A 114 -24.38 -13.17 -4.12
N LYS A 115 -25.68 -12.92 -3.89
CA LYS A 115 -26.76 -13.51 -4.67
C LYS A 115 -26.75 -13.01 -6.13
N GLU A 116 -26.37 -11.75 -6.34
CA GLU A 116 -26.36 -11.15 -7.68
C GLU A 116 -25.21 -11.69 -8.53
N ILE A 117 -23.99 -11.72 -8.00
CA ILE A 117 -22.84 -12.27 -8.71
C ILE A 117 -22.98 -13.78 -8.97
N GLY A 118 -23.72 -14.49 -8.10
CA GLY A 118 -23.98 -15.93 -8.28
C GLY A 118 -24.87 -16.28 -9.48
N LYS A 119 -25.58 -15.30 -10.07
CA LYS A 119 -26.44 -15.52 -11.27
C LYS A 119 -25.63 -15.63 -12.56
N VAL A 120 -24.40 -15.06 -12.58
CA VAL A 120 -23.55 -15.07 -13.77
C VAL A 120 -22.89 -16.43 -13.91
N PRO A 121 -23.03 -17.12 -15.07
CA PRO A 121 -22.38 -18.41 -15.30
C PRO A 121 -20.88 -18.26 -15.40
N LEU A 122 -20.15 -19.31 -14.98
CA LEU A 122 -18.72 -19.40 -15.16
C LEU A 122 -18.37 -19.58 -16.65
N LEU A 123 -17.22 -19.05 -17.06
CA LEU A 123 -16.71 -19.18 -18.40
C LEU A 123 -15.84 -20.43 -18.54
N SER A 124 -15.91 -21.09 -19.71
CA SER A 124 -14.96 -22.12 -20.09
C SER A 124 -13.64 -21.48 -20.58
N ALA A 125 -12.53 -22.23 -20.58
CA ALA A 125 -11.25 -21.74 -21.07
C ALA A 125 -11.29 -21.26 -22.56
N GLU A 126 -12.13 -21.91 -23.35
CA GLU A 126 -12.32 -21.51 -24.76
C GLU A 126 -13.04 -20.17 -24.88
N GLU A 127 -14.08 -19.93 -24.05
CA GLU A 127 -14.83 -18.68 -23.98
C GLU A 127 -13.97 -17.53 -23.45
N GLU A 128 -13.07 -17.80 -22.48
CA GLU A 128 -12.10 -16.80 -21.99
C GLU A 128 -11.20 -16.30 -23.12
N ILE A 129 -10.66 -17.21 -23.93
CA ILE A 129 -9.82 -16.88 -25.09
C ILE A 129 -10.61 -16.13 -26.16
N GLU A 130 -11.85 -16.52 -26.43
CA GLU A 130 -12.71 -15.83 -27.40
C GLU A 130 -13.02 -14.39 -26.96
N LEU A 131 -13.39 -14.21 -25.70
CA LEU A 131 -13.63 -12.88 -25.11
C LEU A 131 -12.38 -12.04 -25.12
N ALA A 132 -11.21 -12.61 -24.80
CA ALA A 132 -9.93 -11.90 -24.84
C ALA A 132 -9.57 -11.40 -26.26
N LYS A 133 -9.83 -12.22 -27.28
CA LYS A 133 -9.66 -11.79 -28.69
C LYS A 133 -10.60 -10.63 -29.08
N ARG A 134 -11.86 -10.68 -28.64
CA ARG A 134 -12.83 -9.61 -28.87
C ARG A 134 -12.44 -8.31 -28.15
N MET A 135 -11.90 -8.42 -26.93
CA MET A 135 -11.40 -7.27 -26.18
C MET A 135 -10.22 -6.57 -26.89
N GLU A 136 -9.30 -7.32 -27.52
CA GLU A 136 -8.20 -6.76 -28.32
C GLU A 136 -8.72 -5.92 -29.51
N LEU A 137 -9.91 -6.27 -30.04
CA LEU A 137 -10.61 -5.50 -31.09
C LEU A 137 -11.37 -4.29 -30.54
N GLY A 138 -11.34 -4.04 -29.21
CA GLY A 138 -11.99 -2.90 -28.56
C GLY A 138 -13.44 -3.14 -28.11
N ASP A 139 -13.90 -4.40 -28.07
CA ASP A 139 -15.25 -4.75 -27.64
C ASP A 139 -15.42 -4.58 -26.12
N GLN A 140 -16.15 -3.55 -25.70
CA GLN A 140 -16.43 -3.23 -24.30
C GLN A 140 -17.39 -4.25 -23.64
N GLU A 141 -18.29 -4.86 -24.41
CA GLU A 141 -19.19 -5.89 -23.86
C GLU A 141 -18.45 -7.17 -23.51
N ALA A 142 -17.43 -7.55 -24.32
CA ALA A 142 -16.56 -8.67 -24.02
C ALA A 142 -15.77 -8.42 -22.72
N LYS A 143 -15.24 -7.20 -22.53
CA LYS A 143 -14.54 -6.76 -21.31
C LYS A 143 -15.45 -6.88 -20.08
N LYS A 144 -16.68 -6.37 -20.17
CA LYS A 144 -17.65 -6.42 -19.10
C LYS A 144 -18.02 -7.87 -18.74
N ARG A 145 -18.29 -8.72 -19.75
CA ARG A 145 -18.65 -10.12 -19.55
C ARG A 145 -17.52 -10.92 -18.88
N LEU A 146 -16.26 -10.70 -19.27
CA LEU A 146 -15.11 -11.35 -18.65
C LEU A 146 -14.96 -10.92 -17.18
N ALA A 147 -15.14 -9.63 -16.87
CA ALA A 147 -15.10 -9.14 -15.49
C ALA A 147 -16.24 -9.71 -14.64
N GLU A 148 -17.49 -9.67 -15.12
CA GLU A 148 -18.67 -10.16 -14.39
C GLU A 148 -18.59 -11.65 -14.04
N ALA A 149 -18.09 -12.48 -14.95
CA ALA A 149 -17.92 -13.92 -14.72
C ALA A 149 -16.85 -14.24 -13.65
N ASN A 150 -15.91 -13.31 -13.39
CA ASN A 150 -14.81 -13.47 -12.44
C ASN A 150 -15.01 -12.74 -11.10
N LEU A 151 -16.15 -12.11 -10.84
CA LEU A 151 -16.44 -11.46 -9.55
C LEU A 151 -16.40 -12.45 -8.37
N ARG A 152 -16.76 -13.71 -8.59
CA ARG A 152 -16.68 -14.77 -7.57
C ARG A 152 -15.23 -15.01 -7.11
N LEU A 153 -14.26 -14.91 -8.03
CA LEU A 153 -12.83 -15.02 -7.71
C LEU A 153 -12.40 -13.90 -6.77
N VAL A 154 -12.85 -12.67 -7.01
CA VAL A 154 -12.56 -11.53 -6.13
C VAL A 154 -13.05 -11.79 -4.71
N VAL A 155 -14.29 -12.28 -4.56
CA VAL A 155 -14.88 -12.60 -3.25
C VAL A 155 -14.06 -13.64 -2.51
N SER A 156 -13.62 -14.71 -3.19
CA SER A 156 -12.80 -15.77 -2.58
C SER A 156 -11.47 -15.27 -2.05
N ILE A 157 -10.84 -14.33 -2.77
CA ILE A 157 -9.59 -13.70 -2.34
C ILE A 157 -9.85 -12.72 -1.21
N ALA A 158 -10.84 -11.82 -1.33
CA ALA A 158 -11.18 -10.82 -0.32
C ALA A 158 -11.54 -11.45 1.04
N LYS A 159 -12.16 -12.64 1.04
CA LYS A 159 -12.51 -13.40 2.25
C LYS A 159 -11.30 -13.66 3.16
N ARG A 160 -10.10 -13.85 2.59
CA ARG A 160 -8.84 -14.07 3.36
C ARG A 160 -8.32 -12.81 4.07
N TYR A 161 -8.82 -11.64 3.69
CA TYR A 161 -8.38 -10.34 4.22
C TYR A 161 -9.36 -9.71 5.19
N VAL A 162 -10.44 -10.41 5.55
CA VAL A 162 -11.41 -9.96 6.55
C VAL A 162 -10.73 -9.80 7.91
N GLY A 163 -11.12 -8.76 8.67
CA GLY A 163 -10.56 -8.48 9.99
C GLY A 163 -9.26 -7.67 9.98
N ARG A 164 -8.80 -7.18 8.81
CA ARG A 164 -7.56 -6.38 8.69
C ARG A 164 -7.81 -4.86 8.65
N GLY A 165 -8.91 -4.38 9.25
CA GLY A 165 -9.21 -2.95 9.39
C GLY A 165 -10.06 -2.35 8.28
N MET A 166 -10.55 -3.15 7.31
CA MET A 166 -11.49 -2.73 6.27
C MET A 166 -12.74 -3.60 6.29
N LEU A 167 -13.88 -3.03 5.88
CA LEU A 167 -15.12 -3.76 5.73
C LEU A 167 -15.04 -4.74 4.55
N PHE A 168 -15.74 -5.88 4.66
CA PHE A 168 -15.69 -6.92 3.64
C PHE A 168 -16.14 -6.45 2.24
N LEU A 169 -17.19 -5.62 2.18
CA LEU A 169 -17.63 -5.04 0.90
C LEU A 169 -16.59 -4.10 0.29
N ASP A 170 -15.88 -3.33 1.11
CA ASP A 170 -14.83 -2.43 0.63
C ASP A 170 -13.64 -3.23 0.07
N LEU A 171 -13.25 -4.32 0.74
CA LEU A 171 -12.23 -5.25 0.23
C LEU A 171 -12.61 -5.85 -1.12
N ILE A 172 -13.91 -6.21 -1.30
CA ILE A 172 -14.41 -6.71 -2.58
C ILE A 172 -14.33 -5.61 -3.65
N GLN A 173 -14.72 -4.37 -3.35
CA GLN A 173 -14.70 -3.29 -4.33
C GLN A 173 -13.28 -2.91 -4.76
N GLU A 174 -12.35 -2.85 -3.83
CA GLU A 174 -10.93 -2.65 -4.16
C GLU A 174 -10.37 -3.83 -4.99
N GLY A 175 -10.76 -5.06 -4.64
CA GLY A 175 -10.45 -6.24 -5.44
C GLY A 175 -11.04 -6.19 -6.85
N ASN A 176 -12.26 -5.66 -7.01
CA ASN A 176 -12.90 -5.46 -8.32
C ASN A 176 -12.12 -4.45 -9.17
N LEU A 177 -11.56 -3.38 -8.58
CA LEU A 177 -10.67 -2.47 -9.30
C LEU A 177 -9.40 -3.18 -9.79
N GLY A 178 -8.85 -4.09 -8.97
CA GLY A 178 -7.76 -4.97 -9.38
C GLY A 178 -8.14 -5.89 -10.53
N LEU A 179 -9.33 -6.52 -10.47
CA LEU A 179 -9.87 -7.36 -11.55
C LEU A 179 -10.02 -6.59 -12.86
N ILE A 180 -10.53 -5.36 -12.84
CA ILE A 180 -10.67 -4.53 -14.04
C ILE A 180 -9.31 -4.26 -14.69
N LYS A 181 -8.28 -3.93 -13.88
CA LYS A 181 -6.90 -3.77 -14.36
C LYS A 181 -6.34 -5.07 -14.96
N ALA A 182 -6.64 -6.22 -14.33
CA ALA A 182 -6.24 -7.51 -14.85
C ALA A 182 -6.88 -7.79 -16.22
N VAL A 183 -8.17 -7.52 -16.37
CA VAL A 183 -8.90 -7.66 -17.66
C VAL A 183 -8.28 -6.78 -18.73
N GLU A 184 -7.89 -5.55 -18.42
CA GLU A 184 -7.25 -4.62 -19.37
C GLU A 184 -5.89 -5.07 -19.87
N LYS A 185 -5.11 -5.72 -19.00
CA LYS A 185 -3.71 -6.12 -19.29
C LYS A 185 -3.57 -7.61 -19.64
N PHE A 186 -4.68 -8.36 -19.72
CA PHE A 186 -4.63 -9.78 -19.98
C PHE A 186 -4.21 -10.10 -21.41
N ASP A 187 -3.21 -10.98 -21.56
CA ASP A 187 -2.72 -11.49 -22.84
C ASP A 187 -2.92 -13.01 -22.91
N TYR A 188 -3.91 -13.43 -23.69
CA TYR A 188 -4.24 -14.86 -23.90
C TYR A 188 -3.14 -15.64 -24.64
N ARG A 189 -2.20 -14.96 -25.35
CA ARG A 189 -1.12 -15.59 -26.11
C ARG A 189 -0.10 -16.27 -25.21
N LYS A 190 -0.03 -15.88 -23.94
CA LYS A 190 0.87 -16.47 -22.94
C LYS A 190 0.42 -17.85 -22.45
N GLY A 191 -0.78 -18.32 -22.81
CA GLY A 191 -1.27 -19.68 -22.51
C GLY A 191 -1.72 -19.94 -21.08
N TYR A 192 -1.66 -18.95 -20.19
CA TYR A 192 -2.13 -19.07 -18.80
C TYR A 192 -3.64 -18.80 -18.69
N LYS A 193 -4.30 -19.45 -17.70
CA LYS A 193 -5.69 -19.14 -17.36
C LYS A 193 -5.81 -17.70 -16.86
N PHE A 194 -6.93 -17.05 -17.19
CA PHE A 194 -7.19 -15.69 -16.71
C PHE A 194 -7.17 -15.59 -15.18
N SER A 195 -7.72 -16.60 -14.47
CA SER A 195 -7.76 -16.61 -13.01
C SER A 195 -6.37 -16.51 -12.36
N THR A 196 -5.35 -17.20 -12.89
CA THR A 196 -3.97 -17.15 -12.38
C THR A 196 -3.41 -15.73 -12.46
N TYR A 197 -3.60 -15.05 -13.59
CA TYR A 197 -3.15 -13.67 -13.78
C TYR A 197 -3.96 -12.66 -12.95
N ALA A 198 -5.27 -12.83 -12.91
CA ALA A 198 -6.17 -11.94 -12.19
C ALA A 198 -5.95 -12.00 -10.67
N THR A 199 -5.63 -13.18 -10.12
CA THR A 199 -5.36 -13.35 -8.68
C THR A 199 -4.27 -12.40 -8.19
N TRP A 200 -3.20 -12.22 -8.95
CA TRP A 200 -2.12 -11.29 -8.61
C TRP A 200 -2.63 -9.84 -8.53
N TRP A 201 -3.36 -9.36 -9.55
CA TRP A 201 -3.89 -7.99 -9.57
C TRP A 201 -4.91 -7.72 -8.48
N ILE A 202 -5.78 -8.70 -8.21
CA ILE A 202 -6.80 -8.61 -7.16
C ILE A 202 -6.11 -8.51 -5.80
N ARG A 203 -5.14 -9.40 -5.53
CA ARG A 203 -4.36 -9.42 -4.29
C ARG A 203 -3.63 -8.10 -4.09
N GLN A 204 -2.92 -7.63 -5.10
CA GLN A 204 -2.21 -6.37 -5.08
C GLN A 204 -3.12 -5.18 -4.74
N ALA A 205 -4.30 -5.09 -5.40
CA ALA A 205 -5.25 -4.02 -5.14
C ALA A 205 -5.78 -4.05 -3.71
N ILE A 206 -6.16 -5.22 -3.20
CA ILE A 206 -6.65 -5.40 -1.82
C ILE A 206 -5.56 -5.04 -0.81
N THR A 207 -4.35 -5.55 -0.97
CA THR A 207 -3.23 -5.29 -0.03
C THR A 207 -2.87 -3.82 0.00
N ARG A 208 -2.80 -3.17 -1.15
CA ARG A 208 -2.54 -1.73 -1.24
C ARG A 208 -3.65 -0.92 -0.58
N ALA A 209 -4.92 -1.27 -0.80
CA ALA A 209 -6.05 -0.61 -0.16
C ALA A 209 -6.01 -0.75 1.36
N ILE A 210 -5.69 -1.93 1.89
CA ILE A 210 -5.51 -2.15 3.34
C ILE A 210 -4.38 -1.26 3.86
N ALA A 211 -3.23 -1.18 3.18
CA ALA A 211 -2.11 -0.36 3.61
C ALA A 211 -2.47 1.14 3.65
N ASP A 212 -3.28 1.61 2.69
CA ASP A 212 -3.66 3.03 2.56
C ASP A 212 -4.84 3.44 3.44
N GLN A 213 -5.81 2.55 3.71
CA GLN A 213 -7.12 2.93 4.28
C GLN A 213 -7.46 2.27 5.62
N ALA A 214 -6.79 1.16 6.00
CA ALA A 214 -7.16 0.40 7.20
C ALA A 214 -6.86 1.13 8.52
N ARG A 215 -5.97 2.13 8.52
CA ARG A 215 -5.56 2.86 9.72
C ARG A 215 -6.23 4.22 9.81
N THR A 216 -6.69 4.61 11.00
CA THR A 216 -7.25 5.95 11.28
C THR A 216 -6.26 7.06 10.94
N ILE A 217 -4.98 6.86 11.25
CA ILE A 217 -3.89 7.75 10.86
C ILE A 217 -3.12 7.05 9.74
N ARG A 218 -3.22 7.58 8.52
CA ARG A 218 -2.60 6.99 7.32
C ARG A 218 -1.08 6.97 7.45
N ILE A 219 -0.51 5.81 7.16
CA ILE A 219 0.94 5.57 7.08
C ILE A 219 1.31 5.26 5.62
N PRO A 220 2.44 5.78 5.10
CA PRO A 220 2.90 5.42 3.75
C PRO A 220 3.08 3.91 3.56
N VAL A 221 2.78 3.40 2.37
CA VAL A 221 2.77 1.95 2.06
C VAL A 221 4.11 1.28 2.40
N HIS A 222 5.25 1.87 2.00
CA HIS A 222 6.58 1.33 2.31
C HIS A 222 6.85 1.19 3.83
N MET A 223 6.24 2.04 4.66
CA MET A 223 6.35 1.93 6.13
C MET A 223 5.47 0.80 6.67
N VAL A 224 4.29 0.57 6.06
CA VAL A 224 3.44 -0.58 6.41
C VAL A 224 4.15 -1.89 6.08
N GLU A 225 4.85 -1.98 4.96
CA GLU A 225 5.69 -3.12 4.58
C GLU A 225 6.80 -3.37 5.59
N THR A 226 7.52 -2.30 5.96
CA THR A 226 8.56 -2.40 6.98
C THR A 226 8.02 -2.86 8.33
N ILE A 227 6.83 -2.38 8.75
CA ILE A 227 6.14 -2.82 9.97
C ILE A 227 5.78 -4.31 9.86
N ASN A 228 5.23 -4.76 8.73
CA ASN A 228 4.87 -6.16 8.51
C ASN A 228 6.10 -7.07 8.54
N LYS A 229 7.22 -6.66 7.91
CA LYS A 229 8.50 -7.36 8.00
C LYS A 229 8.99 -7.46 9.45
N LEU A 230 8.93 -6.36 10.20
CA LEU A 230 9.28 -6.33 11.62
C LEU A 230 8.43 -7.29 12.44
N ILE A 231 7.11 -7.31 12.23
CA ILE A 231 6.20 -8.23 12.94
C ILE A 231 6.53 -9.69 12.60
N ARG A 232 6.86 -10.00 11.34
CA ARG A 232 7.25 -11.36 10.92
C ARG A 232 8.52 -11.80 11.61
N VAL A 233 9.57 -10.98 11.56
CA VAL A 233 10.85 -11.25 12.23
C VAL A 233 10.65 -11.39 13.74
N SER A 234 9.85 -10.53 14.35
CA SER A 234 9.53 -10.61 15.79
C SER A 234 8.84 -11.93 16.14
N ARG A 235 7.90 -12.43 15.31
CA ARG A 235 7.25 -13.73 15.51
C ARG A 235 8.23 -14.90 15.36
N GLN A 236 9.11 -14.83 14.37
CA GLN A 236 10.14 -15.85 14.17
C GLN A 236 11.08 -15.91 15.38
N LEU A 237 11.61 -14.77 15.83
CA LEU A 237 12.46 -14.71 17.02
C LEU A 237 11.73 -15.15 18.29
N LEU A 238 10.43 -14.87 18.42
CA LEU A 238 9.61 -15.36 19.51
C LEU A 238 9.55 -16.90 19.55
N GLN A 239 9.43 -17.54 18.37
CA GLN A 239 9.44 -19.01 18.28
C GLN A 239 10.82 -19.59 18.60
N GLU A 240 11.91 -18.97 18.20
CA GLU A 240 13.28 -19.40 18.45
C GLU A 240 13.70 -19.21 19.91
N LEU A 241 13.40 -18.03 20.49
CA LEU A 241 13.85 -17.64 21.81
C LEU A 241 12.88 -18.06 22.92
N GLY A 242 11.60 -18.37 22.61
CA GLY A 242 10.55 -18.67 23.57
C GLY A 242 10.13 -17.47 24.44
N ARG A 243 10.55 -16.25 24.11
CA ARG A 243 10.21 -14.97 24.76
C ARG A 243 10.12 -13.85 23.74
N GLU A 244 9.48 -12.75 24.11
CA GLU A 244 9.48 -11.54 23.26
C GLU A 244 10.92 -11.07 22.98
N PRO A 245 11.24 -10.81 21.67
CA PRO A 245 12.58 -10.34 21.28
C PRO A 245 12.79 -8.89 21.70
N THR A 246 14.02 -8.55 22.07
CA THR A 246 14.41 -7.17 22.35
C THR A 246 14.60 -6.38 21.03
N PRO A 247 14.46 -5.03 21.03
CA PRO A 247 14.71 -4.22 19.85
C PRO A 247 16.12 -4.41 19.26
N GLU A 248 17.12 -4.76 20.10
CA GLU A 248 18.49 -5.05 19.69
C GLU A 248 18.60 -6.38 18.91
N GLU A 249 17.79 -7.38 19.27
CA GLU A 249 17.73 -8.67 18.59
C GLU A 249 17.04 -8.53 17.24
N ILE A 250 15.91 -7.82 17.20
CA ILE A 250 15.20 -7.51 15.93
C ILE A 250 16.10 -6.70 14.98
N ALA A 251 16.84 -5.72 15.50
CA ALA A 251 17.72 -4.86 14.72
C ALA A 251 18.83 -5.67 14.01
N LYS A 252 19.35 -6.71 14.67
CA LYS A 252 20.36 -7.60 14.09
C LYS A 252 19.78 -8.44 12.95
N GLU A 253 18.57 -8.96 13.11
CA GLU A 253 17.93 -9.81 12.10
C GLU A 253 17.48 -9.01 10.87
N MET A 254 17.03 -7.77 11.10
CA MET A 254 16.59 -6.87 10.03
C MET A 254 17.72 -6.06 9.37
N ASP A 255 18.96 -6.18 9.88
CA ASP A 255 20.13 -5.36 9.44
C ASP A 255 19.85 -3.85 9.48
N MET A 256 19.28 -3.38 10.61
CA MET A 256 18.86 -1.99 10.79
C MET A 256 19.38 -1.42 12.12
N PRO A 257 19.56 -0.08 12.23
CA PRO A 257 19.90 0.56 13.52
C PRO A 257 18.80 0.34 14.56
N VAL A 258 19.17 0.08 15.82
CA VAL A 258 18.24 -0.14 16.94
C VAL A 258 17.27 1.03 17.13
N GLU A 259 17.74 2.25 16.96
CA GLU A 259 16.92 3.47 17.06
C GLU A 259 15.78 3.45 16.04
N ARG A 260 16.07 3.01 14.80
CA ARG A 260 15.07 2.90 13.74
C ARG A 260 14.00 1.85 14.06
N VAL A 261 14.40 0.71 14.62
CA VAL A 261 13.45 -0.33 15.07
C VAL A 261 12.52 0.21 16.15
N ARG A 262 13.04 0.98 17.12
CA ARG A 262 12.23 1.62 18.17
C ARG A 262 11.24 2.64 17.60
N GLU A 263 11.65 3.43 16.61
CA GLU A 263 10.75 4.35 15.90
C GLU A 263 9.62 3.60 15.19
N ILE A 264 9.95 2.54 14.46
CA ILE A 264 8.97 1.73 13.73
C ILE A 264 7.98 1.09 14.69
N LEU A 265 8.43 0.54 15.81
CA LEU A 265 7.56 -0.02 16.85
C LEU A 265 6.60 1.03 17.42
N LYS A 266 7.06 2.28 17.62
CA LYS A 266 6.23 3.38 18.07
C LYS A 266 5.17 3.79 17.03
N ILE A 267 5.53 3.83 15.76
CA ILE A 267 4.61 4.16 14.65
C ILE A 267 3.59 3.03 14.44
N SER A 268 3.96 1.79 14.72
CA SER A 268 3.10 0.61 14.56
C SER A 268 1.89 0.60 15.49
N GLN A 269 1.94 1.34 16.60
CA GLN A 269 0.85 1.38 17.58
C GLN A 269 -0.42 1.98 16.99
N GLU A 270 -1.57 1.40 17.36
CA GLU A 270 -2.88 1.94 17.00
C GLU A 270 -3.33 3.01 17.99
N PRO A 271 -4.10 4.02 17.55
CA PRO A 271 -4.64 5.03 18.45
C PRO A 271 -5.69 4.40 19.41
N VAL A 272 -5.65 4.82 20.65
CA VAL A 272 -6.64 4.42 21.67
C VAL A 272 -7.83 5.37 21.60
N SER A 273 -9.05 4.85 21.73
CA SER A 273 -10.27 5.66 21.75
C SER A 273 -10.36 6.50 23.04
N LEU A 274 -10.77 7.75 22.90
CA LEU A 274 -11.06 8.63 24.05
C LEU A 274 -12.29 8.18 24.84
N GLU A 275 -13.18 7.41 24.21
CA GLU A 275 -14.39 6.83 24.84
C GLU A 275 -14.09 5.52 25.61
N THR A 276 -12.82 5.11 25.70
CA THR A 276 -12.47 3.92 26.45
C THR A 276 -12.80 4.13 27.94
N PRO A 277 -13.65 3.28 28.55
CA PRO A 277 -14.01 3.41 29.97
C PRO A 277 -12.79 3.14 30.84
N ILE A 278 -12.67 3.90 31.94
CA ILE A 278 -11.62 3.73 32.93
C ILE A 278 -12.28 3.36 34.27
N GLY A 279 -11.86 2.21 34.86
CA GLY A 279 -12.38 1.70 36.08
C GLY A 279 -13.55 0.71 35.94
N GLU A 280 -14.16 0.34 37.04
CA GLU A 280 -15.30 -0.62 37.08
C GLU A 280 -16.66 0.08 36.86
N GLU A 281 -16.72 1.40 37.03
CA GLU A 281 -17.93 2.21 36.82
C GLU A 281 -17.84 2.85 35.40
N GLU A 282 -18.87 2.62 34.56
CA GLU A 282 -18.93 3.07 33.17
C GLU A 282 -19.01 4.60 32.96
N ASP A 283 -18.98 5.38 34.04
CA ASP A 283 -19.19 6.83 34.04
C ASP A 283 -17.94 7.65 33.71
N SER A 284 -16.73 7.04 33.69
CA SER A 284 -15.47 7.74 33.44
C SER A 284 -14.79 7.24 32.17
N HIS A 285 -14.49 8.15 31.27
CA HIS A 285 -13.80 7.84 29.99
C HIS A 285 -12.38 8.43 29.97
N LEU A 286 -11.50 7.86 29.15
CA LEU A 286 -10.12 8.33 28.99
C LEU A 286 -10.07 9.82 28.61
N GLY A 287 -11.03 10.30 27.82
CA GLY A 287 -11.14 11.71 27.42
C GLY A 287 -11.31 12.69 28.57
N ASP A 288 -11.91 12.27 29.69
CA ASP A 288 -12.18 13.13 30.85
C ASP A 288 -10.88 13.51 31.58
N PHE A 289 -9.82 12.73 31.42
CA PHE A 289 -8.52 12.96 32.06
C PHE A 289 -7.52 13.71 31.20
N ILE A 290 -7.85 13.97 29.93
CA ILE A 290 -6.95 14.67 29.01
C ILE A 290 -7.27 16.15 29.03
N GLN A 291 -6.30 16.96 29.45
CA GLN A 291 -6.42 18.41 29.50
C GLN A 291 -6.41 19.01 28.08
N ASP A 292 -7.26 20.00 27.83
CA ASP A 292 -7.25 20.80 26.60
C ASP A 292 -6.26 21.96 26.74
N ASP A 293 -5.08 21.83 26.13
CA ASP A 293 -4.03 22.84 26.15
C ASP A 293 -4.35 24.07 25.27
N ASN A 294 -5.36 23.99 24.41
CA ASN A 294 -5.75 25.11 23.53
C ASN A 294 -6.71 26.09 24.21
N VAL A 295 -7.39 25.68 25.26
CA VAL A 295 -8.30 26.53 26.02
C VAL A 295 -7.53 27.21 27.16
N PRO A 296 -7.47 28.57 27.18
CA PRO A 296 -6.78 29.28 28.26
C PRO A 296 -7.49 29.06 29.61
N VAL A 297 -6.70 28.93 30.67
CA VAL A 297 -7.23 28.87 32.04
C VAL A 297 -8.05 30.11 32.35
N PRO A 298 -9.17 30.03 33.11
CA PRO A 298 -10.01 31.18 33.39
C PRO A 298 -9.27 32.42 33.98
N ALA A 299 -8.25 32.19 34.79
CA ALA A 299 -7.40 33.23 35.34
C ALA A 299 -6.61 33.98 34.25
N ASP A 300 -6.04 33.23 33.30
CA ASP A 300 -5.27 33.79 32.17
C ASP A 300 -6.20 34.55 31.20
N ALA A 301 -7.40 34.01 30.94
CA ALA A 301 -8.40 34.66 30.11
C ALA A 301 -8.85 35.99 30.72
N ALA A 302 -9.08 36.03 32.04
CA ALA A 302 -9.43 37.25 32.76
C ALA A 302 -8.27 38.30 32.74
N ALA A 303 -7.03 37.83 32.98
CA ALA A 303 -5.83 38.69 32.89
C ALA A 303 -5.63 39.25 31.49
N PHE A 304 -5.85 38.44 30.46
CA PHE A 304 -5.78 38.92 29.07
C PHE A 304 -6.85 39.95 28.74
N THR A 305 -8.07 39.78 29.25
CA THR A 305 -9.17 40.78 29.08
C THR A 305 -8.83 42.10 29.74
N LEU A 306 -8.35 42.07 31.00
CA LEU A 306 -7.90 43.26 31.72
C LEU A 306 -6.74 43.98 31.01
N LEU A 307 -5.77 43.21 30.48
CA LEU A 307 -4.65 43.74 29.70
C LEU A 307 -5.16 44.43 28.43
N LYS A 308 -6.14 43.83 27.75
CA LYS A 308 -6.76 44.40 26.55
C LYS A 308 -7.46 45.73 26.86
N GLU A 309 -8.25 45.80 27.95
CA GLU A 309 -8.93 47.02 28.40
C GLU A 309 -7.92 48.13 28.74
N GLN A 310 -6.86 47.82 29.49
CA GLN A 310 -5.80 48.79 29.79
C GLN A 310 -5.09 49.32 28.52
N LEU A 311 -4.87 48.42 27.55
CA LEU A 311 -4.26 48.77 26.28
C LEU A 311 -5.15 49.66 25.43
N GLU A 312 -6.47 49.43 25.42
CA GLU A 312 -7.46 50.25 24.75
C GLU A 312 -7.53 51.65 25.40
N GLU A 313 -7.45 51.77 26.74
CA GLU A 313 -7.40 53.05 27.45
C GLU A 313 -6.14 53.85 27.08
N VAL A 314 -4.98 53.21 27.01
CA VAL A 314 -3.71 53.84 26.61
C VAL A 314 -3.76 54.24 25.14
N LEU A 315 -4.31 53.41 24.25
CA LEU A 315 -4.49 53.72 22.84
C LEU A 315 -5.39 54.96 22.64
N GLY A 316 -6.39 55.18 23.52
CA GLY A 316 -7.26 56.35 23.51
C GLY A 316 -6.52 57.68 23.75
N THR A 317 -5.30 57.67 24.28
CA THR A 317 -4.46 58.86 24.45
C THR A 317 -3.72 59.31 23.17
N LEU A 318 -3.70 58.44 22.14
CA LEU A 318 -3.03 58.68 20.87
C LEU A 318 -3.96 59.35 19.86
N THR A 319 -3.38 59.91 18.78
CA THR A 319 -4.20 60.45 17.68
C THR A 319 -4.96 59.31 16.98
N GLU A 320 -6.16 59.58 16.45
CA GLU A 320 -7.00 58.59 15.74
C GLU A 320 -6.22 57.75 14.69
N ARG A 321 -5.28 58.40 14.05
CA ARG A 321 -4.46 57.76 13.00
C ARG A 321 -3.46 56.78 13.59
N GLU A 322 -2.77 57.15 14.66
CA GLU A 322 -1.83 56.28 15.35
C GLU A 322 -2.55 55.10 16.02
N GLN A 323 -3.67 55.35 16.66
CA GLN A 323 -4.52 54.35 17.24
C GLN A 323 -4.93 53.29 16.18
N LYS A 324 -5.44 53.75 15.04
CA LYS A 324 -5.90 52.89 13.97
C LYS A 324 -4.77 52.07 13.35
N VAL A 325 -3.58 52.64 13.20
CA VAL A 325 -2.38 51.94 12.72
C VAL A 325 -1.99 50.81 13.67
N LEU A 326 -1.93 51.09 14.98
CA LEU A 326 -1.58 50.12 15.99
C LEU A 326 -2.64 49.02 16.12
N THR A 327 -3.91 49.39 16.16
CA THR A 327 -5.02 48.42 16.22
C THR A 327 -5.00 47.44 15.07
N LEU A 328 -4.80 47.92 13.85
CA LEU A 328 -4.73 47.05 12.67
C LEU A 328 -3.41 46.28 12.57
N ARG A 329 -2.30 46.89 13.02
CA ARG A 329 -0.97 46.23 13.02
C ARG A 329 -0.96 44.99 13.90
N PHE A 330 -1.53 45.09 15.09
CA PHE A 330 -1.55 44.02 16.08
C PHE A 330 -2.84 43.18 16.06
N GLY A 331 -3.83 43.55 15.22
CA GLY A 331 -5.08 42.80 15.09
C GLY A 331 -5.93 42.85 16.35
N LEU A 332 -5.99 43.96 17.03
CA LEU A 332 -6.70 44.09 18.31
C LEU A 332 -8.23 43.98 18.18
N GLU A 333 -8.80 44.32 17.00
CA GLU A 333 -10.23 44.21 16.71
C GLU A 333 -10.60 42.88 16.06
N ASP A 334 -9.88 42.51 14.99
CA ASP A 334 -10.23 41.38 14.12
C ASP A 334 -9.34 40.14 14.34
N GLY A 335 -8.40 40.21 15.30
CA GLY A 335 -7.46 39.12 15.59
C GLY A 335 -6.40 38.87 14.51
N ARG A 336 -6.41 39.63 13.41
CA ARG A 336 -5.48 39.48 12.30
C ARG A 336 -4.42 40.56 12.30
N ALA A 337 -3.18 40.22 12.63
CA ALA A 337 -2.04 41.13 12.49
C ALA A 337 -1.74 41.46 11.02
N ARG A 338 -1.63 42.75 10.65
CA ARG A 338 -1.36 43.22 9.29
C ARG A 338 0.08 43.68 9.12
N THR A 339 0.62 43.51 7.91
CA THR A 339 1.96 43.97 7.57
C THR A 339 1.95 45.51 7.35
N LEU A 340 3.13 46.13 7.41
CA LEU A 340 3.26 47.57 7.15
C LEU A 340 2.87 47.94 5.70
N GLU A 341 3.11 47.01 4.77
CA GLU A 341 2.70 47.16 3.36
C GLU A 341 1.18 47.16 3.21
N GLU A 342 0.49 46.21 3.85
CA GLU A 342 -0.98 46.17 3.86
C GLU A 342 -1.57 47.42 4.48
N LEU A 343 -1.00 47.93 5.58
CA LEU A 343 -1.44 49.14 6.22
C LEU A 343 -1.25 50.39 5.34
N SER A 344 -0.19 50.42 4.53
CA SER A 344 0.03 51.49 3.56
C SER A 344 -1.02 51.52 2.44
N LEU A 345 -1.58 50.35 2.08
CA LEU A 345 -2.62 50.25 1.07
C LEU A 345 -4.02 50.59 1.56
N ILE A 346 -4.28 50.57 2.88
CA ILE A 346 -5.59 50.89 3.48
C ILE A 346 -5.82 52.42 3.60
N HIS A 347 -5.03 53.24 2.93
CA HIS A 347 -5.15 54.72 2.91
C HIS A 347 -5.06 55.41 4.29
N ILE A 348 -4.39 54.79 5.25
CA ILE A 348 -4.11 55.43 6.55
C ILE A 348 -2.98 56.43 6.43
N SER A 349 -2.11 56.31 5.41
CA SER A 349 -1.10 57.29 5.03
C SER A 349 -1.49 58.00 3.74
N GLU A 350 -1.27 59.35 3.66
CA GLU A 350 -1.61 60.12 2.47
C GLU A 350 -1.03 59.56 1.18
N PRO A 351 -1.79 59.46 0.07
CA PRO A 351 -1.32 58.92 -1.22
C PRO A 351 -0.18 59.75 -1.87
N THR A 352 0.06 60.99 -1.40
CA THR A 352 1.07 61.92 -1.91
C THR A 352 2.53 61.45 -1.70
N ARG A 353 2.80 60.51 -0.80
CA ARG A 353 4.15 60.05 -0.53
C ARG A 353 4.64 58.94 -1.46
N ARG A 354 3.75 58.33 -2.24
CA ARG A 354 4.10 57.25 -3.20
C ARG A 354 4.62 57.70 -4.55
N SER A 355 4.39 58.96 -4.92
CA SER A 355 4.79 59.52 -6.23
C SER A 355 6.25 59.98 -6.30
N TYR A 356 7.01 59.84 -5.21
CA TYR A 356 8.43 60.28 -5.15
C TYR A 356 9.44 59.14 -4.92
N ILE A 357 9.00 57.90 -4.97
CA ILE A 357 9.88 56.73 -4.90
C ILE A 357 9.57 55.83 -6.10
N SER A 358 9.87 56.33 -7.27
CA SER A 358 10.03 55.53 -8.51
C SER A 358 11.34 55.92 -9.14
#